data_c5b9f825c2adc16bd0a38ebdb774a35b
#
_entry.id   c5b9f825c2adc16bd0a38ebdb774a35b
#
_cell.length_a   1.000
_cell.length_b   1.000
_cell.length_c   1.000
_cell.angle_alpha   90.00
_cell.angle_beta   90.00
_cell.angle_gamma   90.00
#
_symmetry.space_group_name_H-M   'P 1'
#
loop_
_entity.id
_entity.type
_entity.pdbx_description
1 polymer ?
#
loop_
_entity_poly.entity_id
_entity_poly.type
_entity_poly.pdbx_seq_one_letter_code
_entity_poly.pdbx_strand_id
1 'polypeptide(L)'
;MSGVVGSQVPRHRVAAAYSVTAGGDAGELGRAYGLTPDPWQQQVLDDWLAVGGNGRLASGVCGVFVPRQNGKNAILEVVELFKATIQGRRILHTAHELKSARKAFMRLRSFFENERQFPDLYRMVKSIRATNGQEAIVLHHPDCATFEKKCGCPGWGSVEFVARSRGSARGFTVDDLVCDEAQELSDEQLEALLPTVSAAPSGDPQQIFLGTPPGPLADGSVVLRLRGQALSGGKRFAWTEFSIPDESDPDDVSRQWRKLAGDTNPALGRRLNFGTVSDEHESMSAAGFARERLGWWDRGQSATSVIPADKWAQSAVDDVELSGGKVFGVSFSRSGDRVALAGAGKTDAGVHVEVIDGLSGTIVDGVGRLADWLAVRWGDTDRIMVAGSGAVLLQKALTDRGVPGRGVVVADTGVYVEACQAFLEGVRSGNVSHPRADSRRDMLDIAVRSAVQKRKGSAWGWGSSFKDGSEVPLEAVSLAFLGAKQARRTRRERSGRKRVSVV
;
A
#
# COMPACT_ATOMS: atom_id res chain seq x y z
N MET A 1 -24.98 -33.38 2.05
CA MET A 1 -24.14 -32.70 1.05
C MET A 1 -22.70 -32.94 1.46
N SER A 2 -21.91 -33.67 0.64
CA SER A 2 -20.47 -33.85 0.89
C SER A 2 -19.82 -32.48 0.92
N GLY A 3 -19.25 -32.09 2.06
CA GLY A 3 -18.67 -30.79 2.27
C GLY A 3 -17.52 -30.59 1.30
N VAL A 4 -17.47 -29.42 0.67
CA VAL A 4 -16.32 -28.95 -0.12
C VAL A 4 -15.14 -28.85 0.83
N VAL A 5 -14.04 -29.55 0.52
CA VAL A 5 -12.78 -29.49 1.26
C VAL A 5 -11.80 -28.60 0.50
N GLY A 6 -11.15 -27.71 1.23
CA GLY A 6 -10.21 -26.75 0.65
C GLY A 6 -8.96 -27.40 0.05
N SER A 7 -8.58 -26.95 -1.15
CA SER A 7 -7.36 -27.37 -1.84
C SER A 7 -6.13 -27.06 -0.99
N GLN A 8 -5.19 -28.01 -0.93
CA GLN A 8 -3.90 -27.83 -0.28
C GLN A 8 -2.81 -27.40 -1.28
N VAL A 9 -3.19 -27.23 -2.56
CA VAL A 9 -2.29 -26.80 -3.63
C VAL A 9 -2.52 -25.31 -3.91
N PRO A 10 -1.52 -24.46 -3.69
CA PRO A 10 -1.62 -23.02 -4.00
C PRO A 10 -1.66 -22.79 -5.52
N ARG A 11 -2.28 -21.70 -5.94
CA ARG A 11 -2.23 -21.27 -7.35
C ARG A 11 -0.82 -20.90 -7.80
N HIS A 12 -0.09 -20.20 -6.96
CA HIS A 12 1.31 -19.86 -7.22
C HIS A 12 2.19 -20.37 -6.08
N ARG A 13 3.21 -21.11 -6.46
CA ARG A 13 4.32 -21.50 -5.57
C ARG A 13 5.64 -21.18 -6.29
N VAL A 14 6.41 -20.29 -5.71
CA VAL A 14 7.78 -20.02 -6.09
C VAL A 14 8.66 -20.48 -4.94
N ALA A 15 9.64 -21.30 -5.23
CA ALA A 15 10.64 -21.75 -4.25
C ALA A 15 12.03 -21.63 -4.88
N ALA A 16 12.99 -21.13 -4.13
CA ALA A 16 14.38 -21.18 -4.54
C ALA A 16 14.88 -22.63 -4.52
N ALA A 17 15.82 -22.97 -5.39
CA ALA A 17 16.46 -24.29 -5.34
C ALA A 17 17.18 -24.49 -4.00
N TYR A 18 16.99 -25.64 -3.38
CA TYR A 18 17.61 -25.98 -2.10
C TYR A 18 18.14 -27.41 -2.08
N SER A 19 19.09 -27.68 -1.21
CA SER A 19 19.68 -29.00 -1.00
C SER A 19 19.05 -29.75 0.19
N VAL A 20 18.65 -29.01 1.23
CA VAL A 20 18.06 -29.55 2.47
C VAL A 20 17.11 -28.51 3.05
N THR A 21 16.15 -28.95 3.84
CA THR A 21 15.25 -28.05 4.58
C THR A 21 15.08 -28.51 6.00
N ALA A 22 14.96 -27.56 6.93
CA ALA A 22 14.55 -27.79 8.30
C ALA A 22 13.02 -27.70 8.51
N GLY A 23 12.25 -27.61 7.43
CA GLY A 23 10.80 -27.51 7.51
C GLY A 23 10.13 -28.71 8.18
N GLY A 24 10.66 -29.91 7.95
CA GLY A 24 10.22 -31.13 8.64
C GLY A 24 10.36 -31.03 10.16
N ASP A 25 11.56 -30.63 10.63
CA ASP A 25 11.85 -30.45 12.06
C ASP A 25 10.98 -29.36 12.69
N ALA A 26 10.77 -28.26 11.99
CA ALA A 26 9.88 -27.18 12.43
C ALA A 26 8.41 -27.66 12.53
N GLY A 27 7.96 -28.46 11.57
CA GLY A 27 6.63 -29.06 11.60
C GLY A 27 6.46 -30.06 12.77
N GLU A 28 7.49 -30.83 13.11
CA GLU A 28 7.52 -31.73 14.28
C GLU A 28 7.49 -30.94 15.59
N LEU A 29 8.30 -29.90 15.69
CA LEU A 29 8.26 -28.96 16.82
C LEU A 29 6.86 -28.37 16.99
N GLY A 30 6.25 -27.90 15.89
CA GLY A 30 4.89 -27.37 15.91
C GLY A 30 3.89 -28.39 16.46
N ARG A 31 3.93 -29.62 15.98
CA ARG A 31 3.07 -30.71 16.48
C ARG A 31 3.25 -30.98 17.97
N ALA A 32 4.48 -30.96 18.47
CA ALA A 32 4.78 -31.14 19.89
C ALA A 32 4.14 -30.06 20.76
N TYR A 33 3.96 -28.86 20.23
CA TYR A 33 3.32 -27.73 20.93
C TYR A 33 1.85 -27.49 20.52
N GLY A 34 1.23 -28.46 19.86
CA GLY A 34 -0.19 -28.39 19.49
C GLY A 34 -0.49 -27.57 18.22
N LEU A 35 0.52 -27.19 17.48
CA LEU A 35 0.42 -26.51 16.19
C LEU A 35 0.67 -27.52 15.06
N THR A 36 -0.34 -28.31 14.68
CA THR A 36 -0.20 -29.27 13.59
C THR A 36 -0.36 -28.57 12.24
N PRO A 37 0.71 -28.44 11.41
CA PRO A 37 0.60 -27.82 10.10
C PRO A 37 -0.29 -28.66 9.16
N ASP A 38 -1.15 -27.96 8.41
CA ASP A 38 -1.78 -28.57 7.23
C ASP A 38 -0.71 -28.83 6.13
N PRO A 39 -1.00 -29.69 5.14
CA PRO A 39 -0.04 -29.98 4.07
C PRO A 39 0.53 -28.73 3.37
N TRP A 40 -0.30 -27.74 3.08
CA TRP A 40 0.15 -26.50 2.47
C TRP A 40 1.03 -25.64 3.41
N GLN A 41 0.73 -25.67 4.73
CA GLN A 41 1.54 -24.98 5.73
C GLN A 41 2.90 -25.64 5.89
N GLN A 42 2.92 -26.98 5.89
CA GLN A 42 4.17 -27.74 5.89
C GLN A 42 5.02 -27.39 4.66
N GLN A 43 4.41 -27.30 3.49
CA GLN A 43 5.13 -26.87 2.28
C GLN A 43 5.74 -25.45 2.40
N VAL A 44 5.04 -24.52 3.05
CA VAL A 44 5.58 -23.17 3.33
C VAL A 44 6.76 -23.25 4.29
N LEU A 45 6.68 -24.08 5.35
CA LEU A 45 7.80 -24.31 6.28
C LEU A 45 9.02 -24.90 5.54
N ASP A 46 8.79 -25.86 4.64
CA ASP A 46 9.86 -26.47 3.84
C ASP A 46 10.57 -25.43 2.96
N ASP A 47 9.81 -24.56 2.30
CA ASP A 47 10.35 -23.52 1.42
C ASP A 47 11.07 -22.38 2.18
N TRP A 48 10.56 -22.00 3.36
CA TRP A 48 11.11 -20.90 4.16
C TRP A 48 12.36 -21.28 4.96
N LEU A 49 12.44 -22.55 5.38
CA LEU A 49 13.55 -23.08 6.16
C LEU A 49 14.54 -23.89 5.29
N ALA A 50 14.41 -23.74 3.98
CA ALA A 50 15.28 -24.37 3.00
C ALA A 50 16.68 -23.75 3.01
N VAL A 51 17.70 -24.58 2.85
CA VAL A 51 19.12 -24.21 2.80
C VAL A 51 19.70 -24.57 1.43
N GLY A 52 20.32 -23.60 0.80
CA GLY A 52 21.01 -23.77 -0.48
C GLY A 52 22.36 -24.48 -0.35
N GLY A 53 22.96 -24.82 -1.47
CA GLY A 53 24.26 -25.50 -1.50
C GLY A 53 25.42 -24.73 -0.88
N ASN A 54 25.26 -23.45 -0.59
CA ASN A 54 26.23 -22.59 0.09
C ASN A 54 26.04 -22.55 1.63
N GLY A 55 25.16 -23.37 2.19
CA GLY A 55 24.88 -23.44 3.62
C GLY A 55 24.04 -22.29 4.18
N ARG A 56 23.52 -21.39 3.31
CA ARG A 56 22.66 -20.27 3.70
C ARG A 56 21.20 -20.55 3.35
N LEU A 57 20.28 -19.81 3.95
CA LEU A 57 18.88 -19.84 3.58
C LEU A 57 18.72 -19.65 2.06
N ALA A 58 18.00 -20.57 1.44
CA ALA A 58 17.76 -20.53 0.00
C ALA A 58 16.97 -19.27 -0.40
N SER A 59 16.05 -18.84 0.47
CA SER A 59 15.20 -17.68 0.26
C SER A 59 15.46 -16.58 1.29
N GLY A 60 15.80 -15.39 0.81
CA GLY A 60 15.95 -14.18 1.63
C GLY A 60 14.65 -13.39 1.75
N VAL A 61 13.70 -13.61 0.83
CA VAL A 61 12.37 -13.00 0.84
C VAL A 61 11.32 -14.10 0.75
N CYS A 62 10.47 -14.16 1.77
CA CYS A 62 9.42 -15.15 1.90
C CYS A 62 8.06 -14.46 1.93
N GLY A 63 7.08 -15.01 1.22
CA GLY A 63 5.71 -14.48 1.19
C GLY A 63 4.66 -15.56 1.27
N VAL A 64 3.60 -15.33 2.05
CA VAL A 64 2.40 -16.16 2.04
C VAL A 64 1.15 -15.29 2.00
N PHE A 65 0.37 -15.46 0.95
CA PHE A 65 -0.87 -14.73 0.73
C PHE A 65 -2.00 -15.72 0.50
N VAL A 66 -2.92 -15.74 1.42
CA VAL A 66 -4.08 -16.64 1.43
C VAL A 66 -5.26 -15.90 2.05
N PRO A 67 -6.51 -16.14 1.64
CA PRO A 67 -7.68 -15.50 2.21
C PRO A 67 -7.72 -15.55 3.74
N ARG A 68 -8.52 -14.69 4.35
CA ARG A 68 -8.63 -14.61 5.82
C ARG A 68 -9.04 -15.95 6.43
N GLN A 69 -8.62 -16.18 7.69
CA GLN A 69 -8.95 -17.34 8.52
C GLN A 69 -8.46 -18.72 7.97
N ASN A 70 -7.48 -18.71 7.08
CA ASN A 70 -6.87 -19.94 6.57
C ASN A 70 -5.66 -20.44 7.38
N GLY A 71 -5.26 -19.74 8.46
CA GLY A 71 -4.21 -20.22 9.36
C GLY A 71 -2.81 -19.69 9.08
N LYS A 72 -2.68 -18.50 8.45
CA LYS A 72 -1.38 -17.81 8.23
C LYS A 72 -0.54 -17.70 9.51
N ASN A 73 -1.17 -17.26 10.59
CA ASN A 73 -0.48 -16.97 11.85
C ASN A 73 0.11 -18.24 12.49
N ALA A 74 -0.52 -19.42 12.28
CA ALA A 74 0.04 -20.66 12.77
C ALA A 74 1.40 -20.99 12.12
N ILE A 75 1.61 -20.62 10.86
CA ILE A 75 2.92 -20.76 10.21
C ILE A 75 3.94 -19.87 10.91
N LEU A 76 3.59 -18.60 11.19
CA LEU A 76 4.48 -17.68 11.91
C LEU A 76 4.84 -18.21 13.29
N GLU A 77 3.86 -18.68 14.06
CA GLU A 77 4.08 -19.22 15.39
C GLU A 77 5.09 -20.39 15.35
N VAL A 78 4.96 -21.30 14.39
CA VAL A 78 5.90 -22.42 14.22
C VAL A 78 7.29 -21.90 13.82
N VAL A 79 7.38 -20.99 12.86
CA VAL A 79 8.65 -20.44 12.37
C VAL A 79 9.37 -19.64 13.48
N GLU A 80 8.65 -18.80 14.20
CA GLU A 80 9.21 -17.99 15.30
C GLU A 80 9.65 -18.88 16.46
N LEU A 81 8.87 -19.87 16.85
CA LEU A 81 9.30 -20.86 17.85
C LEU A 81 10.57 -21.56 17.39
N PHE A 82 10.57 -22.16 16.19
CA PHE A 82 11.70 -22.92 15.68
C PHE A 82 12.98 -22.07 15.58
N LYS A 83 12.87 -20.91 14.96
CA LYS A 83 14.01 -20.02 14.75
C LYS A 83 14.57 -19.47 16.06
N ALA A 84 13.71 -19.08 17.00
CA ALA A 84 14.16 -18.54 18.28
C ALA A 84 14.72 -19.62 19.20
N THR A 85 14.08 -20.80 19.32
CA THR A 85 14.49 -21.83 20.29
C THR A 85 15.61 -22.72 19.77
N ILE A 86 15.56 -23.13 18.49
CA ILE A 86 16.51 -24.11 17.92
C ILE A 86 17.67 -23.41 17.23
N GLN A 87 17.38 -22.34 16.45
CA GLN A 87 18.42 -21.64 15.67
C GLN A 87 19.03 -20.44 16.38
N GLY A 88 18.46 -20.02 17.51
CA GLY A 88 18.96 -18.86 18.28
C GLY A 88 18.83 -17.51 17.55
N ARG A 89 17.92 -17.42 16.59
CA ARG A 89 17.76 -16.22 15.76
C ARG A 89 17.00 -15.13 16.50
N ARG A 90 17.35 -13.89 16.18
CA ARG A 90 16.64 -12.70 16.65
C ARG A 90 15.62 -12.29 15.63
N ILE A 91 14.37 -12.14 16.04
CA ILE A 91 13.23 -11.90 15.16
C ILE A 91 12.56 -10.59 15.55
N LEU A 92 12.34 -9.71 14.59
CA LEU A 92 11.48 -8.53 14.74
C LEU A 92 10.13 -8.79 14.04
N HIS A 93 9.11 -9.05 14.84
CA HIS A 93 7.73 -9.19 14.36
C HIS A 93 7.06 -7.82 14.31
N THR A 94 6.65 -7.41 13.11
CA THR A 94 5.97 -6.13 12.93
C THR A 94 4.55 -6.33 12.40
N ALA A 95 3.60 -5.53 12.90
CA ALA A 95 2.23 -5.50 12.40
C ALA A 95 1.78 -4.07 12.07
N HIS A 96 0.69 -3.93 11.32
CA HIS A 96 0.17 -2.61 10.95
C HIS A 96 -0.24 -1.81 12.20
N GLU A 97 -0.94 -2.45 13.14
CA GLU A 97 -1.45 -1.83 14.35
C GLU A 97 -0.83 -2.43 15.63
N LEU A 98 -0.75 -1.61 16.69
CA LEU A 98 -0.29 -2.06 18.01
C LEU A 98 -1.13 -3.23 18.55
N LYS A 99 -2.45 -3.22 18.30
CA LYS A 99 -3.36 -4.28 18.71
C LYS A 99 -3.02 -5.62 18.04
N SER A 100 -2.67 -5.60 16.77
CA SER A 100 -2.25 -6.79 16.01
C SER A 100 -0.92 -7.32 16.50
N ALA A 101 0.09 -6.47 16.68
CA ALA A 101 1.40 -6.84 17.24
C ALA A 101 1.25 -7.46 18.65
N ARG A 102 0.47 -6.83 19.52
CA ARG A 102 0.20 -7.34 20.86
C ARG A 102 -0.53 -8.69 20.84
N LYS A 103 -1.47 -8.89 19.93
CA LYS A 103 -2.18 -10.17 19.78
C LYS A 103 -1.22 -11.29 19.39
N ALA A 104 -0.29 -11.03 18.46
CA ALA A 104 0.76 -11.98 18.07
C ALA A 104 1.67 -12.30 19.26
N PHE A 105 2.14 -11.26 19.99
CA PHE A 105 2.92 -11.44 21.22
C PHE A 105 2.21 -12.31 22.25
N MET A 106 0.93 -12.04 22.56
CA MET A 106 0.18 -12.82 23.56
C MET A 106 0.02 -14.29 23.18
N ARG A 107 -0.14 -14.58 21.88
CA ARG A 107 -0.22 -15.95 21.39
C ARG A 107 1.12 -16.67 21.53
N LEU A 108 2.23 -16.06 21.09
CA LEU A 108 3.55 -16.69 21.22
C LEU A 108 3.95 -16.84 22.70
N ARG A 109 3.70 -15.81 23.50
CA ARG A 109 3.95 -15.80 24.96
C ARG A 109 3.25 -16.95 25.68
N SER A 110 2.03 -17.33 25.25
CA SER A 110 1.27 -18.40 25.89
C SER A 110 2.00 -19.76 25.87
N PHE A 111 2.86 -20.02 24.88
CA PHE A 111 3.71 -21.23 24.86
C PHE A 111 4.80 -21.17 25.92
N PHE A 112 5.41 -20.03 26.12
CA PHE A 112 6.54 -19.83 27.04
C PHE A 112 6.12 -19.65 28.49
N GLU A 113 4.89 -19.33 28.80
CA GLU A 113 4.37 -19.20 30.17
C GLU A 113 3.63 -20.42 30.68
N ASN A 114 3.39 -21.42 29.83
CA ASN A 114 2.68 -22.62 30.21
C ASN A 114 3.65 -23.70 30.71
N GLU A 115 4.17 -23.53 31.93
CA GLU A 115 5.10 -24.46 32.57
C GLU A 115 4.55 -25.90 32.64
N ARG A 116 3.23 -26.03 32.84
CA ARG A 116 2.57 -27.31 33.00
C ARG A 116 2.53 -28.14 31.70
N GLN A 117 2.28 -27.47 30.59
CA GLN A 117 2.15 -28.09 29.29
C GLN A 117 3.46 -28.11 28.51
N PHE A 118 4.27 -27.07 28.65
CA PHE A 118 5.50 -26.84 27.88
C PHE A 118 6.69 -26.48 28.81
N PRO A 119 7.08 -27.38 29.74
CA PRO A 119 8.12 -27.09 30.73
C PRO A 119 9.46 -26.74 30.11
N ASP A 120 9.78 -27.30 28.94
CA ASP A 120 11.04 -27.02 28.25
C ASP A 120 11.08 -25.57 27.72
N LEU A 121 10.01 -25.08 27.09
CA LEU A 121 9.90 -23.71 26.64
C LEU A 121 9.92 -22.73 27.82
N TYR A 122 9.18 -23.06 28.89
CA TYR A 122 9.16 -22.23 30.10
C TYR A 122 10.56 -22.06 30.68
N ARG A 123 11.35 -23.15 30.77
CA ARG A 123 12.72 -23.12 31.26
C ARG A 123 13.66 -22.29 30.40
N MET A 124 13.44 -22.25 29.08
CA MET A 124 14.26 -21.45 28.17
C MET A 124 14.09 -19.92 28.33
N VAL A 125 13.07 -19.47 29.04
CA VAL A 125 12.75 -18.04 29.15
C VAL A 125 13.76 -17.32 30.04
N LYS A 126 14.53 -16.41 29.45
CA LYS A 126 15.39 -15.46 30.18
C LYS A 126 14.59 -14.25 30.65
N SER A 127 13.78 -13.66 29.79
CA SER A 127 12.89 -12.56 30.14
C SER A 127 11.71 -12.44 29.19
N ILE A 128 10.57 -12.03 29.73
CA ILE A 128 9.41 -11.60 28.96
C ILE A 128 9.11 -10.17 29.33
N ARG A 129 9.09 -9.28 28.35
CA ARG A 129 8.71 -7.88 28.46
C ARG A 129 7.31 -7.71 27.90
N ALA A 130 6.38 -7.21 28.70
CA ALA A 130 4.98 -7.03 28.30
C ALA A 130 4.55 -5.54 28.28
N THR A 131 5.52 -4.63 28.26
CA THR A 131 5.26 -3.18 28.16
C THR A 131 4.78 -2.84 26.77
N ASN A 132 3.68 -2.10 26.68
CA ASN A 132 3.07 -1.72 25.39
C ASN A 132 4.11 -1.06 24.44
N GLY A 133 4.24 -1.60 23.24
CA GLY A 133 5.16 -1.15 22.20
C GLY A 133 6.61 -1.57 22.41
N GLN A 134 6.90 -2.40 23.42
CA GLN A 134 8.21 -2.95 23.73
C GLN A 134 8.12 -4.43 24.11
N GLU A 135 7.10 -5.11 23.64
CA GLU A 135 6.87 -6.52 23.93
C GLU A 135 8.00 -7.37 23.37
N ALA A 136 8.55 -8.25 24.20
CA ALA A 136 9.64 -9.12 23.79
C ALA A 136 9.68 -10.42 24.59
N ILE A 137 10.15 -11.47 23.95
CA ILE A 137 10.52 -12.76 24.56
C ILE A 137 12.00 -12.98 24.25
N VAL A 138 12.82 -13.14 25.30
CA VAL A 138 14.26 -13.40 25.17
C VAL A 138 14.55 -14.73 25.83
N LEU A 139 15.34 -15.57 25.15
CA LEU A 139 15.64 -16.93 25.58
C LEU A 139 17.07 -17.01 26.16
N HIS A 140 17.28 -17.95 27.07
CA HIS A 140 18.60 -18.33 27.58
C HIS A 140 19.41 -19.01 26.47
N HIS A 141 20.75 -18.83 26.55
CA HIS A 141 21.64 -19.66 25.75
C HIS A 141 21.52 -21.14 26.17
N PRO A 142 21.55 -22.11 25.22
CA PRO A 142 21.48 -23.52 25.56
C PRO A 142 22.47 -24.00 26.61
N ASP A 143 23.68 -23.41 26.60
CA ASP A 143 24.73 -23.72 27.58
C ASP A 143 24.62 -22.90 28.88
N CYS A 144 23.47 -22.29 29.16
CA CYS A 144 23.26 -21.56 30.39
C CYS A 144 23.31 -22.50 31.61
N ALA A 145 24.27 -22.28 32.51
CA ALA A 145 24.51 -23.17 33.64
C ALA A 145 23.32 -23.25 34.62
N THR A 146 22.58 -22.14 34.80
CA THR A 146 21.55 -22.06 35.84
C THR A 146 20.15 -21.92 35.32
N PHE A 147 19.99 -21.37 34.11
CA PHE A 147 18.68 -20.97 33.55
C PHE A 147 17.85 -20.03 34.46
N GLU A 148 18.54 -19.30 35.32
CA GLU A 148 17.91 -18.33 36.22
C GLU A 148 17.71 -16.98 35.51
N LYS A 149 16.60 -16.26 35.81
CA LYS A 149 16.25 -14.97 35.20
C LYS A 149 17.38 -13.92 35.31
N LYS A 150 18.25 -14.01 36.33
CA LYS A 150 19.36 -13.10 36.56
C LYS A 150 20.73 -13.67 36.17
N CYS A 151 20.79 -14.75 35.42
CA CYS A 151 22.05 -15.31 34.96
C CYS A 151 22.82 -14.34 34.05
N GLY A 152 24.13 -14.39 34.07
CA GLY A 152 25.01 -13.61 33.19
C GLY A 152 25.14 -14.14 31.77
N CYS A 153 24.40 -15.19 31.37
CA CYS A 153 24.51 -15.76 30.02
C CYS A 153 24.10 -14.75 28.97
N PRO A 154 24.71 -14.73 27.76
CA PRO A 154 24.18 -13.99 26.64
C PRO A 154 22.78 -14.54 26.27
N GLY A 155 21.91 -13.68 25.77
CA GLY A 155 20.65 -14.14 25.19
C GLY A 155 20.93 -15.06 24.00
N TRP A 156 20.07 -16.05 23.78
CA TRP A 156 20.11 -16.92 22.59
C TRP A 156 19.25 -16.34 21.48
N GLY A 157 18.03 -16.84 21.30
CA GLY A 157 17.05 -16.28 20.41
C GLY A 157 16.16 -15.24 21.09
N SER A 158 15.53 -14.40 20.30
CA SER A 158 14.52 -13.46 20.79
C SER A 158 13.45 -13.19 19.74
N VAL A 159 12.23 -12.83 20.21
CA VAL A 159 11.16 -12.31 19.36
C VAL A 159 10.68 -11.00 19.96
N GLU A 160 10.80 -9.92 19.20
CA GLU A 160 10.37 -8.58 19.59
C GLU A 160 9.19 -8.16 18.72
N PHE A 161 8.18 -7.49 19.32
CA PHE A 161 6.93 -7.17 18.65
C PHE A 161 6.73 -5.66 18.63
N VAL A 162 6.51 -5.09 17.44
CA VAL A 162 6.29 -3.64 17.29
C VAL A 162 5.20 -3.34 16.27
N ALA A 163 4.47 -2.25 16.50
CA ALA A 163 3.63 -1.67 15.47
C ALA A 163 4.49 -0.86 14.49
N ARG A 164 4.19 -0.94 13.19
CA ARG A 164 4.92 -0.19 12.17
C ARG A 164 4.63 1.30 12.26
N SER A 165 5.69 2.08 12.45
CA SER A 165 5.68 3.55 12.34
C SER A 165 7.03 4.01 11.77
N ARG A 166 7.12 5.28 11.37
CA ARG A 166 8.35 5.86 10.81
C ARG A 166 9.60 5.76 11.73
N GLY A 167 9.42 5.45 12.99
CA GLY A 167 10.52 5.40 13.98
C GLY A 167 10.57 4.14 14.82
N SER A 168 9.59 3.24 14.73
CA SER A 168 9.44 2.10 15.64
C SER A 168 10.57 1.04 15.53
N ALA A 169 11.25 0.98 14.39
CA ALA A 169 12.29 -0.03 14.14
C ALA A 169 13.73 0.46 14.37
N ARG A 170 13.92 1.72 14.75
CA ARG A 170 15.27 2.25 14.97
C ARG A 170 15.93 1.62 16.19
N GLY A 171 17.14 1.11 15.99
CA GLY A 171 17.96 0.52 17.06
C GLY A 171 17.84 -1.00 17.18
N PHE A 172 16.99 -1.67 16.40
CA PHE A 172 16.98 -3.13 16.32
C PHE A 172 18.06 -3.64 15.37
N THR A 173 18.66 -4.77 15.74
CA THR A 173 19.57 -5.55 14.88
C THR A 173 19.15 -7.00 15.03
N VAL A 174 18.52 -7.55 13.97
CA VAL A 174 17.88 -8.86 14.00
C VAL A 174 18.24 -9.70 12.79
N ASP A 175 17.97 -10.99 12.85
CA ASP A 175 18.19 -11.93 11.77
C ASP A 175 16.99 -11.99 10.82
N ASP A 176 15.80 -11.93 11.39
CA ASP A 176 14.54 -12.07 10.65
C ASP A 176 13.63 -10.88 10.89
N LEU A 177 13.09 -10.34 9.79
CA LEU A 177 12.06 -9.31 9.80
C LEU A 177 10.73 -9.92 9.36
N VAL A 178 9.76 -9.95 10.25
CA VAL A 178 8.40 -10.38 9.95
C VAL A 178 7.50 -9.16 9.74
N CYS A 179 6.82 -9.12 8.62
CA CYS A 179 5.81 -8.13 8.26
C CYS A 179 4.43 -8.81 8.18
N ASP A 180 3.74 -8.92 9.32
CA ASP A 180 2.34 -9.39 9.34
C ASP A 180 1.41 -8.28 8.85
N GLU A 181 0.28 -8.63 8.26
CA GLU A 181 -0.62 -7.69 7.56
C GLU A 181 0.15 -6.84 6.52
N ALA A 182 0.97 -7.51 5.69
CA ALA A 182 1.87 -6.86 4.76
C ALA A 182 1.15 -6.09 3.64
N GLN A 183 -0.13 -6.33 3.41
CA GLN A 183 -0.97 -5.55 2.50
C GLN A 183 -1.09 -4.07 2.90
N GLU A 184 -0.83 -3.75 4.18
CA GLU A 184 -0.86 -2.38 4.71
C GLU A 184 0.53 -1.72 4.74
N LEU A 185 1.57 -2.41 4.29
CA LEU A 185 2.95 -1.95 4.35
C LEU A 185 3.27 -0.97 3.22
N SER A 186 3.67 0.24 3.57
CA SER A 186 4.15 1.24 2.62
C SER A 186 5.65 1.13 2.35
N ASP A 187 6.11 1.69 1.23
CA ASP A 187 7.54 1.77 0.91
C ASP A 187 8.33 2.55 1.97
N GLU A 188 7.80 3.65 2.51
CA GLU A 188 8.44 4.43 3.59
C GLU A 188 8.64 3.58 4.87
N GLN A 189 7.66 2.72 5.19
CA GLN A 189 7.76 1.83 6.34
C GLN A 189 8.79 0.72 6.09
N LEU A 190 8.80 0.13 4.91
CA LEU A 190 9.78 -0.90 4.57
C LEU A 190 11.21 -0.33 4.58
N GLU A 191 11.43 0.85 4.02
CA GLU A 191 12.74 1.54 4.04
C GLU A 191 13.24 1.79 5.47
N ALA A 192 12.33 2.11 6.40
CA ALA A 192 12.67 2.27 7.82
C ALA A 192 13.01 0.92 8.52
N LEU A 193 12.43 -0.19 8.05
CA LEU A 193 12.60 -1.53 8.62
C LEU A 193 13.84 -2.26 8.09
N LEU A 194 14.18 -2.11 6.81
CA LEU A 194 15.28 -2.85 6.16
C LEU A 194 16.65 -2.73 6.88
N PRO A 195 17.04 -1.57 7.42
CA PRO A 195 18.32 -1.47 8.16
C PRO A 195 18.41 -2.42 9.35
N THR A 196 17.29 -2.87 9.93
CA THR A 196 17.31 -3.78 11.10
C THR A 196 17.91 -5.15 10.78
N VAL A 197 17.80 -5.60 9.52
CA VAL A 197 18.35 -6.88 9.05
C VAL A 197 19.64 -6.74 8.24
N SER A 198 20.07 -5.51 7.94
CA SER A 198 21.28 -5.27 7.13
C SER A 198 22.56 -5.78 7.78
N ALA A 199 22.59 -5.79 9.12
CA ALA A 199 23.71 -6.31 9.92
C ALA A 199 23.26 -7.52 10.75
N ALA A 200 22.49 -8.42 10.15
CA ALA A 200 21.97 -9.61 10.80
C ALA A 200 23.08 -10.38 11.54
N PRO A 201 22.93 -10.70 12.84
CA PRO A 201 23.94 -11.41 13.63
C PRO A 201 24.38 -12.75 13.01
N SER A 202 23.46 -13.47 12.38
CA SER A 202 23.75 -14.72 11.66
C SER A 202 24.48 -14.52 10.31
N GLY A 203 24.54 -13.29 9.79
CA GLY A 203 25.02 -13.01 8.43
C GLY A 203 24.10 -13.53 7.32
N ASP A 204 22.92 -14.04 7.66
CA ASP A 204 21.97 -14.65 6.70
C ASP A 204 20.53 -14.17 7.00
N PRO A 205 20.20 -12.91 6.65
CA PRO A 205 18.91 -12.32 6.96
C PRO A 205 17.76 -12.91 6.14
N GLN A 206 16.57 -12.92 6.74
CA GLN A 206 15.34 -13.26 6.04
C GLN A 206 14.21 -12.25 6.33
N GLN A 207 13.46 -11.91 5.28
CA GLN A 207 12.28 -11.05 5.33
C GLN A 207 11.05 -11.89 5.03
N ILE A 208 10.05 -11.84 5.89
CA ILE A 208 8.85 -12.67 5.84
C ILE A 208 7.61 -11.77 5.75
N PHE A 209 6.82 -11.91 4.71
CA PHE A 209 5.63 -11.10 4.43
C PHE A 209 4.38 -11.99 4.42
N LEU A 210 3.40 -11.64 5.24
CA LEU A 210 2.13 -12.35 5.30
C LEU A 210 0.96 -11.40 5.12
N GLY A 211 -0.06 -11.85 4.41
CA GLY A 211 -1.22 -11.00 4.23
C GLY A 211 -2.34 -11.63 3.41
N THR A 212 -3.23 -10.76 3.02
CA THR A 212 -4.24 -10.96 1.97
C THR A 212 -3.93 -10.01 0.82
N PRO A 213 -4.55 -10.15 -0.35
CA PRO A 213 -4.46 -9.11 -1.37
C PRO A 213 -4.86 -7.74 -0.81
N PRO A 214 -4.19 -6.64 -1.22
CA PRO A 214 -4.49 -5.31 -0.73
C PRO A 214 -5.93 -4.89 -0.98
N GLY A 215 -6.54 -4.23 -0.01
CA GLY A 215 -7.85 -3.61 -0.14
C GLY A 215 -7.77 -2.21 -0.77
N PRO A 216 -8.91 -1.60 -1.18
CA PRO A 216 -8.95 -0.29 -1.85
C PRO A 216 -8.31 0.86 -1.06
N LEU A 217 -8.17 0.70 0.25
CA LEU A 217 -7.62 1.70 1.16
C LEU A 217 -6.22 1.33 1.67
N ALA A 218 -5.74 0.11 1.36
CA ALA A 218 -4.40 -0.34 1.71
C ALA A 218 -3.36 0.28 0.76
N ASP A 219 -2.14 0.52 1.23
CA ASP A 219 -1.07 1.01 0.36
C ASP A 219 -0.73 -0.02 -0.73
N GLY A 220 -0.48 -1.26 -0.34
CA GLY A 220 -0.29 -2.39 -1.24
C GLY A 220 0.97 -2.35 -2.11
N SER A 221 1.68 -1.22 -2.22
CA SER A 221 2.81 -1.02 -3.15
C SER A 221 3.93 -2.05 -2.96
N VAL A 222 4.31 -2.29 -1.70
CA VAL A 222 5.37 -3.24 -1.36
C VAL A 222 5.01 -4.66 -1.78
N VAL A 223 3.83 -5.13 -1.38
CA VAL A 223 3.43 -6.53 -1.66
C VAL A 223 3.18 -6.78 -3.13
N LEU A 224 2.63 -5.80 -3.87
CA LEU A 224 2.46 -5.89 -5.32
C LEU A 224 3.80 -5.99 -6.04
N ARG A 225 4.78 -5.18 -5.64
CA ARG A 225 6.14 -5.22 -6.17
C ARG A 225 6.82 -6.55 -5.87
N LEU A 226 6.78 -7.04 -4.62
CA LEU A 226 7.38 -8.31 -4.21
C LEU A 226 6.73 -9.50 -4.92
N ARG A 227 5.39 -9.50 -5.03
CA ARG A 227 4.66 -10.50 -5.81
C ARG A 227 5.10 -10.52 -7.26
N GLY A 228 5.18 -9.35 -7.90
CA GLY A 228 5.65 -9.23 -9.28
C GLY A 228 7.06 -9.79 -9.46
N GLN A 229 7.98 -9.47 -8.54
CA GLN A 229 9.35 -10.01 -8.55
C GLN A 229 9.39 -11.53 -8.36
N ALA A 230 8.63 -12.07 -7.43
CA ALA A 230 8.56 -13.50 -7.18
C ALA A 230 8.02 -14.26 -8.41
N LEU A 231 6.89 -13.81 -8.97
CA LEU A 231 6.24 -14.47 -10.10
C LEU A 231 7.02 -14.32 -11.43
N SER A 232 7.89 -13.32 -11.56
CA SER A 232 8.79 -13.16 -12.72
C SER A 232 10.12 -13.93 -12.59
N GLY A 233 10.25 -14.82 -11.60
CA GLY A 233 11.44 -15.65 -11.42
C GLY A 233 12.56 -14.97 -10.63
N GLY A 234 12.21 -14.08 -9.72
CA GLY A 234 13.16 -13.43 -8.79
C GLY A 234 14.00 -14.45 -8.02
N LYS A 235 15.30 -14.17 -7.90
CA LYS A 235 16.22 -15.04 -7.15
C LYS A 235 15.97 -14.93 -5.65
N ARG A 236 16.12 -16.04 -4.92
CA ARG A 236 15.99 -16.12 -3.45
C ARG A 236 14.60 -15.72 -2.93
N PHE A 237 13.54 -16.01 -3.69
CA PHE A 237 12.15 -15.89 -3.24
C PHE A 237 11.57 -17.26 -2.88
N ALA A 238 10.77 -17.28 -1.79
CA ALA A 238 9.78 -18.31 -1.50
C ALA A 238 8.41 -17.64 -1.41
N TRP A 239 7.51 -17.91 -2.36
CA TRP A 239 6.20 -17.27 -2.43
C TRP A 239 5.11 -18.28 -2.59
N THR A 240 4.13 -18.26 -1.70
CA THR A 240 2.95 -19.14 -1.73
C THR A 240 1.69 -18.30 -1.77
N GLU A 241 0.83 -18.53 -2.75
CA GLU A 241 -0.35 -17.72 -2.97
C GLU A 241 -1.57 -18.59 -3.33
N PHE A 242 -2.64 -18.42 -2.55
CA PHE A 242 -3.97 -18.95 -2.85
C PHE A 242 -4.84 -17.80 -3.37
N SER A 243 -5.14 -17.83 -4.65
CA SER A 243 -5.83 -16.73 -5.33
C SER A 243 -6.60 -17.23 -6.55
N ILE A 244 -7.61 -16.46 -6.96
CA ILE A 244 -8.20 -16.57 -8.30
C ILE A 244 -7.36 -15.77 -9.32
N PRO A 245 -7.57 -15.95 -10.65
CA PRO A 245 -6.91 -15.14 -11.67
C PRO A 245 -7.12 -13.64 -11.44
N ASP A 246 -6.05 -12.85 -11.63
CA ASP A 246 -6.07 -11.40 -11.41
C ASP A 246 -7.03 -10.67 -12.35
N GLU A 247 -7.23 -11.21 -13.57
CA GLU A 247 -8.14 -10.73 -14.61
C GLU A 247 -9.61 -11.12 -14.37
N SER A 248 -9.92 -11.80 -13.27
CA SER A 248 -11.29 -12.24 -12.96
C SER A 248 -12.21 -11.05 -12.74
N ASP A 249 -13.40 -11.12 -13.32
CA ASP A 249 -14.50 -10.19 -13.03
C ASP A 249 -15.17 -10.59 -11.70
N PRO A 250 -15.25 -9.71 -10.70
CA PRO A 250 -15.84 -10.00 -9.41
C PRO A 250 -17.31 -10.50 -9.49
N ASP A 251 -18.10 -9.98 -10.42
CA ASP A 251 -19.50 -10.39 -10.58
C ASP A 251 -19.61 -11.79 -11.17
N ASP A 252 -18.71 -12.15 -12.09
CA ASP A 252 -18.63 -13.51 -12.64
C ASP A 252 -18.15 -14.53 -11.63
N VAL A 253 -17.11 -14.20 -10.87
CA VAL A 253 -16.59 -15.10 -9.82
C VAL A 253 -17.56 -15.25 -8.67
N SER A 254 -18.38 -14.23 -8.37
CA SER A 254 -19.43 -14.31 -7.37
C SER A 254 -20.49 -15.37 -7.73
N ARG A 255 -20.77 -15.60 -9.01
CA ARG A 255 -21.66 -16.67 -9.46
C ARG A 255 -21.08 -18.08 -9.30
N GLN A 256 -19.75 -18.21 -9.30
CA GLN A 256 -19.01 -19.47 -9.21
C GLN A 256 -18.34 -19.70 -7.86
N TRP A 257 -18.65 -18.87 -6.88
CA TRP A 257 -17.91 -18.77 -5.62
C TRP A 257 -17.71 -20.08 -4.87
N ARG A 258 -18.68 -21.01 -4.92
CA ARG A 258 -18.62 -22.29 -4.20
C ARG A 258 -17.42 -23.13 -4.60
N LYS A 259 -17.16 -23.23 -5.90
CA LYS A 259 -15.98 -23.93 -6.45
C LYS A 259 -14.70 -23.15 -6.11
N LEU A 260 -14.68 -21.87 -6.40
CA LEU A 260 -13.52 -21.01 -6.21
C LEU A 260 -13.11 -20.93 -4.74
N ALA A 261 -14.07 -20.92 -3.80
CA ALA A 261 -13.76 -20.97 -2.38
C ALA A 261 -13.05 -22.28 -1.97
N GLY A 262 -13.41 -23.41 -2.59
CA GLY A 262 -12.69 -24.68 -2.42
C GLY A 262 -11.25 -24.60 -2.94
N ASP A 263 -11.01 -23.92 -4.06
CA ASP A 263 -9.68 -23.82 -4.65
C ASP A 263 -8.77 -22.84 -3.89
N THR A 264 -9.34 -21.83 -3.23
CA THR A 264 -8.56 -20.72 -2.62
C THR A 264 -8.50 -20.75 -1.09
N ASN A 265 -9.32 -21.56 -0.42
CA ASN A 265 -9.37 -21.61 1.05
C ASN A 265 -8.93 -22.97 1.58
N PRO A 266 -7.63 -23.20 1.80
CA PRO A 266 -7.13 -24.49 2.25
C PRO A 266 -7.67 -24.96 3.62
N ALA A 267 -8.20 -24.05 4.45
CA ALA A 267 -8.84 -24.39 5.72
C ALA A 267 -10.32 -24.79 5.59
N LEU A 268 -10.93 -24.66 4.39
CA LEU A 268 -12.34 -24.97 4.19
C LEU A 268 -12.62 -26.45 4.43
N GLY A 269 -13.67 -26.73 5.21
CA GLY A 269 -14.02 -28.09 5.63
C GLY A 269 -13.11 -28.68 6.71
N ARG A 270 -12.09 -27.93 7.19
CA ARG A 270 -11.19 -28.30 8.30
C ARG A 270 -11.42 -27.38 9.51
N ARG A 271 -11.09 -26.09 9.38
CA ARG A 271 -11.25 -25.05 10.40
C ARG A 271 -12.20 -23.94 9.97
N LEU A 272 -12.42 -23.79 8.68
CA LEU A 272 -13.35 -22.83 8.10
C LEU A 272 -14.63 -23.56 7.67
N ASN A 273 -15.78 -23.10 8.18
CA ASN A 273 -17.08 -23.69 7.85
C ASN A 273 -17.61 -23.09 6.53
N PHE A 274 -18.15 -23.95 5.68
CA PHE A 274 -18.76 -23.54 4.43
C PHE A 274 -19.97 -22.60 4.61
N GLY A 275 -20.79 -22.83 5.66
CA GLY A 275 -21.90 -21.94 6.00
C GLY A 275 -21.46 -20.50 6.25
N THR A 276 -20.38 -20.33 7.03
CA THR A 276 -19.79 -18.99 7.29
C THR A 276 -19.36 -18.30 6.00
N VAL A 277 -18.75 -19.03 5.06
CA VAL A 277 -18.35 -18.48 3.76
C VAL A 277 -19.58 -18.09 2.91
N SER A 278 -20.67 -18.87 3.01
CA SER A 278 -21.96 -18.56 2.36
C SER A 278 -22.57 -17.26 2.91
N ASP A 279 -22.61 -17.12 4.24
CA ASP A 279 -23.16 -15.92 4.90
C ASP A 279 -22.36 -14.66 4.54
N GLU A 280 -21.04 -14.79 4.46
CA GLU A 280 -20.17 -13.70 4.02
C GLU A 280 -20.36 -13.34 2.54
N HIS A 281 -20.59 -14.33 1.67
CA HIS A 281 -20.91 -14.08 0.27
C HIS A 281 -22.21 -13.28 0.12
N GLU A 282 -23.21 -13.54 0.95
CA GLU A 282 -24.48 -12.81 0.94
C GLU A 282 -24.35 -11.40 1.51
N SER A 283 -23.39 -11.18 2.42
CA SER A 283 -23.23 -9.93 3.15
C SER A 283 -22.25 -8.95 2.51
N MET A 284 -21.32 -9.43 1.69
CA MET A 284 -20.26 -8.63 1.07
C MET A 284 -20.62 -8.23 -0.36
N SER A 285 -20.01 -7.14 -0.84
CA SER A 285 -20.01 -6.86 -2.28
C SER A 285 -19.20 -7.93 -3.02
N ALA A 286 -19.52 -8.17 -4.31
CA ALA A 286 -18.80 -9.14 -5.15
C ALA A 286 -17.27 -8.93 -5.12
N ALA A 287 -16.81 -7.68 -5.29
CA ALA A 287 -15.39 -7.33 -5.23
C ALA A 287 -14.78 -7.54 -3.82
N GLY A 288 -15.54 -7.21 -2.76
CA GLY A 288 -15.12 -7.46 -1.38
C GLY A 288 -14.94 -8.94 -1.09
N PHE A 289 -15.92 -9.75 -1.47
CA PHE A 289 -15.87 -11.20 -1.31
C PHE A 289 -14.74 -11.84 -2.14
N ALA A 290 -14.60 -11.43 -3.40
CA ALA A 290 -13.52 -11.91 -4.27
C ALA A 290 -12.13 -11.67 -3.63
N ARG A 291 -11.91 -10.51 -3.04
CA ARG A 291 -10.65 -10.15 -2.37
C ARG A 291 -10.45 -10.91 -1.07
N GLU A 292 -11.43 -10.86 -0.17
CA GLU A 292 -11.29 -11.37 1.20
C GLU A 292 -11.37 -12.91 1.29
N ARG A 293 -12.14 -13.54 0.39
CA ARG A 293 -12.42 -14.97 0.40
C ARG A 293 -11.89 -15.77 -0.78
N LEU A 294 -11.63 -15.11 -1.91
CA LEU A 294 -11.09 -15.78 -3.09
C LEU A 294 -9.65 -15.37 -3.41
N GLY A 295 -9.07 -14.48 -2.59
CA GLY A 295 -7.68 -14.06 -2.76
C GLY A 295 -7.45 -13.28 -4.06
N TRP A 296 -8.43 -12.52 -4.51
CA TRP A 296 -8.34 -11.76 -5.75
C TRP A 296 -7.39 -10.56 -5.63
N TRP A 297 -6.35 -10.58 -6.47
CA TRP A 297 -5.46 -9.45 -6.67
C TRP A 297 -6.05 -8.55 -7.73
N ASP A 298 -6.72 -7.52 -7.28
CA ASP A 298 -7.29 -6.52 -8.17
C ASP A 298 -6.19 -5.84 -8.98
N ARG A 299 -6.08 -6.17 -10.28
CA ARG A 299 -5.17 -5.48 -11.20
C ARG A 299 -5.49 -4.00 -11.30
N GLY A 300 -6.72 -3.63 -10.99
CA GLY A 300 -7.16 -2.27 -10.86
C GLY A 300 -6.44 -1.49 -9.78
N GLN A 301 -5.90 -2.13 -8.75
CA GLN A 301 -5.10 -1.46 -7.70
C GLN A 301 -3.62 -1.30 -8.06
N SER A 302 -3.10 -2.10 -8.99
CA SER A 302 -1.73 -1.91 -9.48
C SER A 302 -1.62 -0.94 -10.66
N ALA A 303 -2.74 -0.52 -11.28
CA ALA A 303 -2.74 0.39 -12.40
C ALA A 303 -4.09 1.06 -12.74
N THR A 304 -5.22 0.80 -12.05
CA THR A 304 -6.45 1.50 -12.39
C THR A 304 -6.66 2.70 -11.50
N SER A 305 -6.52 3.84 -12.13
CA SER A 305 -6.96 5.11 -11.62
C SER A 305 -8.38 5.02 -11.06
N VAL A 306 -8.64 5.70 -9.96
CA VAL A 306 -10.01 5.93 -9.45
C VAL A 306 -10.84 6.77 -10.43
N ILE A 307 -10.19 7.34 -11.45
CA ILE A 307 -10.82 8.01 -12.59
C ILE A 307 -11.09 6.96 -13.66
N PRO A 308 -12.36 6.69 -14.03
CA PRO A 308 -12.69 5.67 -15.01
C PRO A 308 -12.06 5.97 -16.38
N ALA A 309 -11.29 5.02 -16.90
CA ALA A 309 -10.51 5.23 -18.13
C ALA A 309 -11.39 5.46 -19.36
N ASP A 310 -12.54 4.79 -19.44
CA ASP A 310 -13.54 4.97 -20.49
C ASP A 310 -14.15 6.38 -20.46
N LYS A 311 -14.50 6.88 -19.29
CA LYS A 311 -15.01 8.24 -19.09
C LYS A 311 -13.99 9.30 -19.44
N TRP A 312 -12.73 9.08 -19.00
CA TRP A 312 -11.64 9.97 -19.35
C TRP A 312 -11.39 10.02 -20.85
N ALA A 313 -11.34 8.87 -21.51
CA ALA A 313 -11.18 8.82 -22.97
C ALA A 313 -12.32 9.50 -23.73
N GLN A 314 -13.57 9.36 -23.25
CA GLN A 314 -14.75 10.01 -23.85
C GLN A 314 -14.73 11.55 -23.70
N SER A 315 -14.05 12.07 -22.68
CA SER A 315 -13.95 13.51 -22.42
C SER A 315 -12.86 14.22 -23.23
N ALA A 316 -12.07 13.49 -24.02
CA ALA A 316 -11.05 14.05 -24.90
C ALA A 316 -11.65 14.77 -26.12
N VAL A 317 -11.27 16.02 -26.32
CA VAL A 317 -11.72 16.87 -27.45
C VAL A 317 -10.54 17.42 -28.24
N ASP A 318 -10.75 17.67 -29.54
CA ASP A 318 -9.72 18.22 -30.41
C ASP A 318 -9.74 19.76 -30.38
N ASP A 319 -10.93 20.36 -30.28
CA ASP A 319 -11.16 21.80 -30.22
C ASP A 319 -12.20 22.14 -29.15
N VAL A 320 -12.07 23.31 -28.51
CA VAL A 320 -13.01 23.79 -27.50
C VAL A 320 -13.23 25.30 -27.60
N GLU A 321 -14.49 25.74 -27.48
CA GLU A 321 -14.84 27.15 -27.31
C GLU A 321 -15.13 27.43 -25.84
N LEU A 322 -14.42 28.43 -25.27
CA LEU A 322 -14.61 28.84 -23.90
C LEU A 322 -15.64 29.96 -23.80
N SER A 323 -16.57 29.86 -22.87
CA SER A 323 -17.69 30.80 -22.68
C SER A 323 -17.49 31.79 -21.52
N GLY A 324 -16.26 32.05 -21.06
CA GLY A 324 -15.96 32.95 -19.94
C GLY A 324 -14.49 33.25 -19.75
N GLY A 325 -14.15 33.80 -18.58
CA GLY A 325 -12.77 34.02 -18.19
C GLY A 325 -12.05 32.69 -17.89
N LYS A 326 -10.73 32.73 -17.91
CA LYS A 326 -9.87 31.60 -17.59
C LYS A 326 -9.65 31.52 -16.08
N VAL A 327 -9.48 30.30 -15.58
CA VAL A 327 -9.05 30.04 -14.21
C VAL A 327 -7.78 29.23 -14.24
N PHE A 328 -6.78 29.64 -13.45
CA PHE A 328 -5.56 28.89 -13.30
C PHE A 328 -5.53 28.14 -11.97
N GLY A 329 -5.02 26.91 -12.00
CA GLY A 329 -4.74 26.08 -10.84
C GLY A 329 -3.24 25.82 -10.73
N VAL A 330 -2.67 26.01 -9.56
CA VAL A 330 -1.26 25.71 -9.28
C VAL A 330 -1.19 24.80 -8.07
N SER A 331 -0.50 23.69 -8.19
CA SER A 331 -0.19 22.83 -7.04
C SER A 331 1.30 22.62 -6.91
N PHE A 332 1.78 22.69 -5.67
CA PHE A 332 3.14 22.36 -5.28
C PHE A 332 3.16 21.04 -4.51
N SER A 333 4.12 20.17 -4.80
CA SER A 333 4.34 18.97 -3.99
C SER A 333 4.63 19.32 -2.53
N ARG A 334 4.45 18.33 -1.64
CA ARG A 334 4.73 18.51 -0.21
C ARG A 334 6.20 18.86 0.06
N SER A 335 7.12 18.24 -0.70
CA SER A 335 8.57 18.51 -0.66
C SER A 335 8.97 19.84 -1.31
N GLY A 336 8.11 20.40 -2.16
CA GLY A 336 8.40 21.63 -2.91
C GLY A 336 9.31 21.44 -4.13
N ASP A 337 9.58 20.19 -4.51
CA ASP A 337 10.44 19.83 -5.65
C ASP A 337 9.69 19.74 -6.98
N ARG A 338 8.36 19.75 -6.94
CA ARG A 338 7.49 19.69 -8.13
C ARG A 338 6.41 20.76 -8.04
N VAL A 339 6.08 21.33 -9.18
CA VAL A 339 4.95 22.25 -9.35
C VAL A 339 4.26 21.97 -10.67
N ALA A 340 2.94 22.07 -10.71
CA ALA A 340 2.17 22.03 -11.94
C ALA A 340 1.27 23.26 -12.05
N LEU A 341 1.13 23.75 -13.28
CA LEU A 341 0.23 24.81 -13.69
C LEU A 341 -0.82 24.24 -14.62
N ALA A 342 -2.08 24.46 -14.31
CA ALA A 342 -3.22 24.05 -15.12
C ALA A 342 -4.12 25.24 -15.43
N GLY A 343 -4.85 25.14 -16.53
CA GLY A 343 -5.88 26.06 -16.91
C GLY A 343 -7.25 25.40 -16.97
N ALA A 344 -8.31 26.17 -16.72
CA ALA A 344 -9.69 25.75 -16.92
C ALA A 344 -10.55 26.89 -17.44
N GLY A 345 -11.58 26.54 -18.19
CA GLY A 345 -12.60 27.49 -18.69
C GLY A 345 -13.94 26.81 -18.86
N LYS A 346 -15.03 27.59 -18.73
CA LYS A 346 -16.39 27.07 -18.97
C LYS A 346 -16.62 26.86 -20.47
N THR A 347 -17.35 25.80 -20.76
CA THR A 347 -17.90 25.48 -22.09
C THR A 347 -19.42 25.34 -21.99
N ASP A 348 -20.11 25.17 -23.10
CA ASP A 348 -21.54 24.89 -23.07
C ASP A 348 -21.86 23.52 -22.48
N ALA A 349 -20.92 22.55 -22.56
CA ALA A 349 -21.09 21.19 -22.07
C ALA A 349 -20.54 20.99 -20.65
N GLY A 350 -19.81 21.96 -20.06
CA GLY A 350 -19.19 21.80 -18.75
C GLY A 350 -17.95 22.67 -18.53
N VAL A 351 -16.86 22.06 -18.11
CA VAL A 351 -15.58 22.75 -17.88
C VAL A 351 -14.47 22.04 -18.65
N HIS A 352 -13.77 22.80 -19.49
CA HIS A 352 -12.55 22.33 -20.14
C HIS A 352 -11.35 22.57 -19.23
N VAL A 353 -10.44 21.59 -19.18
CA VAL A 353 -9.23 21.64 -18.36
C VAL A 353 -8.01 21.20 -19.17
N GLU A 354 -6.86 21.79 -18.90
CA GLU A 354 -5.58 21.35 -19.47
C GLU A 354 -4.42 21.66 -18.52
N VAL A 355 -3.39 20.79 -18.54
CA VAL A 355 -2.10 21.10 -17.92
C VAL A 355 -1.30 21.96 -18.88
N ILE A 356 -0.89 23.13 -18.41
CA ILE A 356 -0.12 24.10 -19.21
C ILE A 356 1.37 23.77 -19.11
N ASP A 357 1.85 23.54 -17.89
CA ASP A 357 3.24 23.21 -17.64
C ASP A 357 3.40 22.40 -16.33
N GLY A 358 4.43 21.55 -16.29
CA GLY A 358 4.87 20.84 -15.10
C GLY A 358 6.36 20.97 -14.97
N LEU A 359 6.81 21.73 -13.98
CA LEU A 359 8.21 21.97 -13.72
C LEU A 359 8.72 21.07 -12.61
N SER A 360 9.83 20.36 -12.89
CA SER A 360 10.73 19.85 -11.86
C SER A 360 11.69 20.98 -11.50
N GLY A 361 11.55 21.52 -10.29
CA GLY A 361 12.41 22.57 -9.77
C GLY A 361 12.09 22.81 -8.31
N THR A 362 13.06 23.20 -7.53
CA THR A 362 12.85 23.48 -6.11
C THR A 362 12.22 24.86 -5.94
N ILE A 363 11.37 25.01 -4.90
CA ILE A 363 10.90 26.34 -4.45
C ILE A 363 12.10 27.27 -4.17
N VAL A 364 13.27 26.72 -3.93
CA VAL A 364 14.54 27.43 -3.75
C VAL A 364 14.91 28.25 -4.98
N ASP A 365 14.57 27.80 -6.19
CA ASP A 365 14.78 28.55 -7.44
C ASP A 365 13.75 29.68 -7.64
N GLY A 366 12.78 29.77 -6.75
CA GLY A 366 11.77 30.80 -6.63
C GLY A 366 10.57 30.63 -7.54
N VAL A 367 9.46 31.27 -7.13
CA VAL A 367 8.19 31.31 -7.89
C VAL A 367 8.11 32.48 -8.87
N GLY A 368 9.20 33.22 -9.05
CA GLY A 368 9.23 34.50 -9.81
C GLY A 368 8.72 34.34 -11.23
N ARG A 369 9.27 33.41 -12.00
CA ARG A 369 8.87 33.18 -13.41
C ARG A 369 7.40 32.76 -13.54
N LEU A 370 6.92 31.93 -12.65
CA LEU A 370 5.52 31.52 -12.62
C LEU A 370 4.59 32.67 -12.26
N ALA A 371 5.00 33.51 -11.29
CA ALA A 371 4.28 34.74 -10.92
C ALA A 371 4.25 35.74 -12.05
N ASP A 372 5.37 35.97 -12.79
CA ASP A 372 5.43 36.82 -13.96
C ASP A 372 4.46 36.34 -15.05
N TRP A 373 4.48 35.05 -15.35
CA TRP A 373 3.63 34.45 -16.37
C TRP A 373 2.14 34.61 -16.05
N LEU A 374 1.73 34.34 -14.78
CA LEU A 374 0.36 34.52 -14.31
C LEU A 374 -0.08 35.98 -14.26
N ALA A 375 0.78 36.89 -13.79
CA ALA A 375 0.47 38.31 -13.67
C ALA A 375 0.19 38.96 -15.03
N VAL A 376 0.96 38.62 -16.07
CA VAL A 376 0.72 39.11 -17.45
C VAL A 376 -0.66 38.68 -17.97
N ARG A 377 -1.16 37.50 -17.54
CA ARG A 377 -2.45 36.95 -18.00
C ARG A 377 -3.62 37.32 -17.10
N TRP A 378 -3.40 38.04 -16.03
CA TRP A 378 -4.43 38.38 -15.05
C TRP A 378 -5.63 39.13 -15.66
N GLY A 379 -5.42 39.94 -16.72
CA GLY A 379 -6.51 40.70 -17.38
C GLY A 379 -7.65 39.83 -17.94
N ASP A 380 -7.38 38.59 -18.31
CA ASP A 380 -8.33 37.62 -18.85
C ASP A 380 -8.59 36.42 -17.87
N THR A 381 -8.16 36.59 -16.60
CA THR A 381 -8.25 35.56 -15.56
C THR A 381 -9.32 35.93 -14.54
N ASP A 382 -10.23 35.02 -14.27
CA ASP A 382 -11.25 35.20 -13.22
C ASP A 382 -10.69 34.91 -11.84
N ARG A 383 -9.81 33.89 -11.72
CA ARG A 383 -9.26 33.43 -10.44
C ARG A 383 -8.00 32.60 -10.63
N ILE A 384 -7.12 32.63 -9.64
CA ILE A 384 -5.97 31.74 -9.51
C ILE A 384 -6.14 30.93 -8.22
N MET A 385 -6.20 29.59 -8.33
CA MET A 385 -6.31 28.67 -7.20
C MET A 385 -4.95 28.04 -6.92
N VAL A 386 -4.46 28.09 -5.68
CA VAL A 386 -3.10 27.63 -5.36
C VAL A 386 -3.13 26.70 -4.16
N ALA A 387 -2.41 25.57 -4.23
CA ALA A 387 -2.25 24.63 -3.12
C ALA A 387 -0.78 24.17 -2.96
N GLY A 388 -0.49 23.54 -1.82
CA GLY A 388 0.79 22.93 -1.52
C GLY A 388 1.79 23.87 -0.85
N SER A 389 3.04 23.41 -0.72
CA SER A 389 4.07 24.04 0.11
C SER A 389 4.49 25.44 -0.34
N GLY A 390 4.37 25.76 -1.64
CA GLY A 390 4.71 27.07 -2.24
C GLY A 390 3.56 28.08 -2.33
N ALA A 391 2.35 27.69 -1.89
CA ALA A 391 1.13 28.46 -2.16
C ALA A 391 1.17 29.90 -1.61
N VAL A 392 1.60 30.09 -0.37
CA VAL A 392 1.69 31.41 0.27
C VAL A 392 2.77 32.28 -0.39
N LEU A 393 3.89 31.66 -0.78
CA LEU A 393 4.99 32.37 -1.47
C LEU A 393 4.53 32.86 -2.83
N LEU A 394 3.81 32.04 -3.61
CA LEU A 394 3.26 32.43 -4.90
C LEU A 394 2.20 33.53 -4.77
N GLN A 395 1.30 33.42 -3.77
CA GLN A 395 0.29 34.47 -3.51
C GLN A 395 0.96 35.83 -3.25
N LYS A 396 1.99 35.87 -2.40
CA LYS A 396 2.75 37.10 -2.14
C LYS A 396 3.40 37.65 -3.42
N ALA A 397 4.10 36.77 -4.16
CA ALA A 397 4.76 37.16 -5.41
C ALA A 397 3.79 37.73 -6.47
N LEU A 398 2.57 37.20 -6.54
CA LEU A 398 1.49 37.69 -7.40
C LEU A 398 0.96 39.05 -6.93
N THR A 399 0.78 39.23 -5.62
CA THR A 399 0.35 40.52 -5.03
C THR A 399 1.36 41.61 -5.28
N ASP A 400 2.65 41.31 -5.14
CA ASP A 400 3.75 42.25 -5.43
C ASP A 400 3.78 42.69 -6.91
N ARG A 401 3.17 41.90 -7.82
CA ARG A 401 3.00 42.17 -9.27
C ARG A 401 1.66 42.80 -9.63
N GLY A 402 0.87 43.21 -8.62
CA GLY A 402 -0.39 43.92 -8.83
C GLY A 402 -1.61 43.00 -9.05
N VAL A 403 -1.48 41.71 -8.87
CA VAL A 403 -2.66 40.78 -8.86
C VAL A 403 -3.43 40.99 -7.56
N PRO A 404 -4.72 41.39 -7.61
CA PRO A 404 -5.50 41.61 -6.38
C PRO A 404 -5.58 40.36 -5.53
N GLY A 405 -5.35 40.43 -4.21
CA GLY A 405 -5.37 39.31 -3.30
C GLY A 405 -6.66 38.50 -3.33
N ARG A 406 -7.83 39.13 -3.58
CA ARG A 406 -9.13 38.46 -3.76
C ARG A 406 -9.20 37.56 -5.00
N GLY A 407 -8.30 37.75 -5.97
CA GLY A 407 -8.20 36.94 -7.18
C GLY A 407 -7.36 35.67 -7.00
N VAL A 408 -6.59 35.60 -5.91
CA VAL A 408 -5.71 34.46 -5.60
C VAL A 408 -6.23 33.74 -4.37
N VAL A 409 -6.68 32.51 -4.54
CA VAL A 409 -7.21 31.65 -3.46
C VAL A 409 -6.17 30.62 -3.08
N VAL A 410 -5.63 30.72 -1.87
CA VAL A 410 -4.83 29.65 -1.27
C VAL A 410 -5.77 28.62 -0.70
N ALA A 411 -5.77 27.43 -1.28
CA ALA A 411 -6.65 26.34 -0.88
C ALA A 411 -6.20 25.77 0.46
N ASP A 412 -7.06 25.81 1.46
CA ASP A 412 -6.94 25.02 2.66
C ASP A 412 -7.29 23.55 2.39
N THR A 413 -7.23 22.70 3.43
CA THR A 413 -7.55 21.28 3.29
C THR A 413 -8.99 21.04 2.82
N GLY A 414 -9.95 21.88 3.25
CA GLY A 414 -11.36 21.75 2.87
C GLY A 414 -11.56 22.04 1.38
N VAL A 415 -11.05 23.18 0.91
CA VAL A 415 -11.12 23.58 -0.51
C VAL A 415 -10.36 22.59 -1.40
N TYR A 416 -9.22 22.07 -0.96
CA TYR A 416 -8.48 21.06 -1.70
C TYR A 416 -9.26 19.75 -1.85
N VAL A 417 -9.87 19.27 -0.78
CA VAL A 417 -10.72 18.05 -0.79
C VAL A 417 -11.93 18.25 -1.69
N GLU A 418 -12.60 19.41 -1.59
CA GLU A 418 -13.72 19.78 -2.46
C GLU A 418 -13.30 19.75 -3.94
N ALA A 419 -12.12 20.29 -4.27
CA ALA A 419 -11.60 20.29 -5.63
C ALA A 419 -11.39 18.86 -6.17
N CYS A 420 -10.79 17.96 -5.38
CA CYS A 420 -10.58 16.56 -5.75
C CYS A 420 -11.91 15.83 -6.01
N GLN A 421 -12.87 16.00 -5.10
CA GLN A 421 -14.19 15.37 -5.19
C GLN A 421 -15.00 15.92 -6.38
N ALA A 422 -15.02 17.24 -6.54
CA ALA A 422 -15.74 17.90 -7.62
C ALA A 422 -15.20 17.49 -9.01
N PHE A 423 -13.88 17.37 -9.13
CA PHE A 423 -13.25 16.94 -10.37
C PHE A 423 -13.60 15.48 -10.72
N LEU A 424 -13.48 14.56 -9.75
CA LEU A 424 -13.84 13.15 -9.95
C LEU A 424 -15.30 12.99 -10.36
N GLU A 425 -16.21 13.72 -9.69
CA GLU A 425 -17.62 13.73 -10.04
C GLU A 425 -17.88 14.34 -11.42
N GLY A 426 -17.14 15.41 -11.74
CA GLY A 426 -17.21 16.05 -13.05
C GLY A 426 -16.84 15.09 -14.20
N VAL A 427 -15.78 14.29 -14.02
CA VAL A 427 -15.42 13.25 -15.01
C VAL A 427 -16.49 12.17 -15.10
N ARG A 428 -16.99 11.66 -13.98
CA ARG A 428 -18.01 10.61 -13.94
C ARG A 428 -19.32 11.04 -14.62
N SER A 429 -19.70 12.29 -14.44
CA SER A 429 -20.93 12.86 -15.01
C SER A 429 -20.77 13.42 -16.43
N GLY A 430 -19.57 13.35 -17.01
CA GLY A 430 -19.30 13.86 -18.37
C GLY A 430 -19.25 15.39 -18.48
N ASN A 431 -19.07 16.09 -17.37
CA ASN A 431 -18.99 17.57 -17.30
C ASN A 431 -17.55 18.12 -17.39
N VAL A 432 -16.58 17.26 -17.69
CA VAL A 432 -15.18 17.62 -17.92
C VAL A 432 -14.83 17.34 -19.36
N SER A 433 -14.09 18.26 -20.00
CA SER A 433 -13.39 17.95 -21.25
C SER A 433 -11.91 18.30 -21.10
N HIS A 434 -11.07 17.61 -21.85
CA HIS A 434 -9.62 17.86 -21.91
C HIS A 434 -9.11 17.70 -23.34
N PRO A 435 -7.95 18.27 -23.69
CA PRO A 435 -7.38 18.07 -25.01
C PRO A 435 -7.06 16.59 -25.25
N ARG A 436 -7.24 16.12 -26.50
CA ARG A 436 -6.75 14.80 -26.91
C ARG A 436 -5.22 14.77 -26.73
N ALA A 437 -4.72 13.65 -26.20
CA ALA A 437 -3.31 13.51 -25.87
C ALA A 437 -2.36 13.85 -27.03
N ASP A 438 -1.42 14.71 -26.78
CA ASP A 438 -0.22 14.91 -27.58
C ASP A 438 1.00 14.83 -26.67
N SER A 439 2.21 14.88 -27.22
CA SER A 439 3.47 14.69 -26.47
C SER A 439 3.70 15.63 -25.28
N ARG A 440 3.05 16.81 -25.25
CA ARG A 440 3.15 17.80 -24.16
C ARG A 440 2.10 17.59 -23.07
N ARG A 441 1.07 16.82 -23.34
CA ARG A 441 -0.11 16.60 -22.49
C ARG A 441 -0.11 15.28 -21.77
N ASP A 442 0.92 14.46 -22.02
CA ASP A 442 1.12 13.15 -21.37
C ASP A 442 1.13 13.21 -19.83
N MET A 443 1.54 14.32 -19.23
CA MET A 443 1.60 14.47 -17.77
C MET A 443 0.23 14.35 -17.09
N LEU A 444 -0.83 14.90 -17.69
CA LEU A 444 -2.18 14.80 -17.15
C LEU A 444 -2.70 13.37 -17.31
N ASP A 445 -2.50 12.76 -18.47
CA ASP A 445 -2.91 11.37 -18.72
C ASP A 445 -2.17 10.38 -17.84
N ILE A 446 -0.88 10.60 -17.58
CA ILE A 446 -0.09 9.81 -16.63
C ILE A 446 -0.65 9.98 -15.21
N ALA A 447 -0.90 11.22 -14.77
CA ALA A 447 -1.44 11.51 -13.45
C ALA A 447 -2.85 10.91 -13.28
N VAL A 448 -3.71 10.98 -14.30
CA VAL A 448 -5.04 10.38 -14.32
C VAL A 448 -4.95 8.85 -14.28
N ARG A 449 -4.12 8.22 -15.09
CA ARG A 449 -3.93 6.76 -15.10
C ARG A 449 -3.37 6.21 -13.80
N SER A 450 -2.57 7.00 -13.08
CA SER A 450 -1.99 6.61 -11.79
C SER A 450 -2.78 7.11 -10.58
N ALA A 451 -3.90 7.81 -10.77
CA ALA A 451 -4.64 8.47 -9.70
C ALA A 451 -5.20 7.48 -8.66
N VAL A 452 -4.86 7.67 -7.42
CA VAL A 452 -5.42 6.95 -6.27
C VAL A 452 -5.94 7.93 -5.22
N GLN A 453 -6.88 7.48 -4.40
CA GLN A 453 -7.36 8.26 -3.26
C GLN A 453 -6.40 8.09 -2.08
N LYS A 454 -5.80 9.18 -1.62
CA LYS A 454 -4.91 9.21 -0.46
C LYS A 454 -5.62 9.89 0.71
N ARG A 455 -5.64 9.23 1.87
CA ARG A 455 -6.35 9.75 3.04
C ARG A 455 -5.78 11.10 3.50
N LYS A 456 -6.66 12.07 3.74
CA LYS A 456 -6.40 13.41 4.28
C LYS A 456 -7.34 13.67 5.47
N GLY A 457 -6.92 13.29 6.68
CA GLY A 457 -7.80 13.33 7.85
C GLY A 457 -9.00 12.37 7.72
N SER A 458 -10.23 12.89 7.78
CA SER A 458 -11.48 12.15 7.55
C SER A 458 -11.91 12.08 6.08
N ALA A 459 -11.20 12.79 5.17
CA ALA A 459 -11.49 12.86 3.75
C ALA A 459 -10.32 12.29 2.92
N TRP A 460 -10.36 12.48 1.60
CA TRP A 460 -9.31 12.01 0.70
C TRP A 460 -8.84 13.13 -0.26
N GLY A 461 -7.62 12.99 -0.76
CA GLY A 461 -7.05 13.78 -1.84
C GLY A 461 -6.35 12.87 -2.85
N TRP A 462 -5.77 13.46 -3.88
CA TRP A 462 -5.05 12.70 -4.90
C TRP A 462 -3.73 12.12 -4.37
N GLY A 463 -3.35 10.97 -4.91
CA GLY A 463 -2.03 10.36 -4.85
C GLY A 463 -1.73 9.67 -6.18
N SER A 464 -0.49 9.24 -6.38
CA SER A 464 -0.08 8.45 -7.53
C SER A 464 0.25 7.02 -7.11
N SER A 465 -0.18 6.04 -7.89
CA SER A 465 0.20 4.63 -7.77
C SER A 465 1.50 4.30 -8.50
N PHE A 466 2.00 5.19 -9.36
CA PHE A 466 3.26 5.00 -10.07
C PHE A 466 4.43 5.51 -9.23
N LYS A 467 5.53 4.75 -9.21
CA LYS A 467 6.74 5.10 -8.44
C LYS A 467 7.31 6.46 -8.84
N ASP A 468 7.33 6.75 -10.14
CA ASP A 468 7.81 8.02 -10.70
C ASP A 468 6.65 8.96 -11.09
N GLY A 469 5.41 8.60 -10.72
CA GLY A 469 4.22 9.40 -10.97
C GLY A 469 4.12 10.57 -10.00
N SER A 470 3.29 11.54 -10.39
CA SER A 470 3.00 12.70 -9.56
C SER A 470 1.52 13.02 -9.61
N GLU A 471 0.92 13.20 -8.44
CA GLU A 471 -0.45 13.71 -8.30
C GLU A 471 -0.55 15.20 -8.59
N VAL A 472 0.56 15.94 -8.60
CA VAL A 472 0.58 17.40 -8.68
C VAL A 472 -0.12 17.98 -9.92
N PRO A 473 0.01 17.39 -11.14
CA PRO A 473 -0.76 17.83 -12.30
C PRO A 473 -2.28 17.67 -12.11
N LEU A 474 -2.70 16.56 -11.50
CA LEU A 474 -4.11 16.28 -11.25
C LEU A 474 -4.68 17.19 -10.15
N GLU A 475 -3.88 17.53 -9.14
CA GLU A 475 -4.23 18.51 -8.12
C GLU A 475 -4.43 19.89 -8.72
N ALA A 476 -3.50 20.35 -9.58
CA ALA A 476 -3.59 21.63 -10.26
C ALA A 476 -4.84 21.74 -11.15
N VAL A 477 -5.14 20.68 -11.92
CA VAL A 477 -6.35 20.59 -12.75
C VAL A 477 -7.61 20.61 -11.90
N SER A 478 -7.66 19.87 -10.78
CA SER A 478 -8.82 19.84 -9.88
C SER A 478 -9.10 21.22 -9.28
N LEU A 479 -8.06 21.95 -8.90
CA LEU A 479 -8.18 23.31 -8.39
C LEU A 479 -8.70 24.27 -9.46
N ALA A 480 -8.15 24.21 -10.70
CA ALA A 480 -8.62 25.01 -11.81
C ALA A 480 -10.10 24.71 -12.14
N PHE A 481 -10.48 23.43 -12.15
CA PHE A 481 -11.85 22.99 -12.39
C PHE A 481 -12.82 23.56 -11.34
N LEU A 482 -12.51 23.42 -10.06
CA LEU A 482 -13.33 23.99 -8.98
C LEU A 482 -13.48 25.50 -9.12
N GLY A 483 -12.38 26.20 -9.37
CA GLY A 483 -12.38 27.64 -9.58
C GLY A 483 -13.26 28.07 -10.76
N ALA A 484 -13.19 27.35 -11.89
CA ALA A 484 -14.01 27.61 -13.07
C ALA A 484 -15.49 27.31 -12.79
N LYS A 485 -15.81 26.21 -12.07
CA LYS A 485 -17.18 25.87 -11.68
C LYS A 485 -17.82 26.97 -10.79
N GLN A 486 -17.03 27.55 -9.89
CA GLN A 486 -17.47 28.60 -8.96
C GLN A 486 -17.44 30.02 -9.58
N ALA A 487 -16.74 30.23 -10.70
CA ALA A 487 -16.68 31.53 -11.34
C ALA A 487 -18.08 31.96 -11.81
N ARG A 488 -18.48 33.20 -11.46
CA ARG A 488 -19.73 33.77 -11.94
C ARG A 488 -19.55 34.15 -13.41
N ARG A 489 -20.54 33.84 -14.27
CA ARG A 489 -20.57 34.33 -15.68
C ARG A 489 -20.55 35.86 -15.67
N THR A 490 -19.39 36.48 -15.80
CA THR A 490 -19.29 37.90 -16.09
C THR A 490 -19.44 38.05 -17.60
N ARG A 491 -20.59 38.57 -17.98
CA ARG A 491 -20.89 38.98 -19.37
C ARG A 491 -19.97 40.12 -19.74
N ARG A 492 -18.80 39.84 -20.29
CA ARG A 492 -18.05 40.77 -21.13
C ARG A 492 -18.26 40.37 -22.57
N GLU A 493 -19.21 41.08 -23.23
CA GLU A 493 -19.31 41.05 -24.68
C GLU A 493 -18.00 41.59 -25.25
N ARG A 494 -17.16 40.71 -25.78
CA ARG A 494 -16.18 41.02 -26.80
C ARG A 494 -16.50 40.20 -28.03
N SER A 495 -16.95 40.94 -29.09
CA SER A 495 -17.11 40.44 -30.44
C SER A 495 -15.76 39.89 -30.94
N GLY A 496 -15.76 38.64 -31.35
CA GLY A 496 -14.65 38.01 -32.05
C GLY A 496 -14.50 36.56 -31.67
N ARG A 497 -15.03 35.64 -32.46
CA ARG A 497 -14.74 34.22 -32.42
C ARG A 497 -13.22 34.03 -32.56
N LYS A 498 -12.53 33.69 -31.50
CA LYS A 498 -11.15 33.20 -31.55
C LYS A 498 -11.16 31.77 -31.08
N ARG A 499 -10.68 30.86 -31.94
CA ARG A 499 -10.19 29.56 -31.48
C ARG A 499 -9.09 29.78 -30.49
N VAL A 500 -9.25 29.39 -29.24
CA VAL A 500 -8.26 29.64 -28.20
C VAL A 500 -8.13 28.39 -27.38
N SER A 501 -6.94 27.77 -27.40
CA SER A 501 -6.51 26.87 -26.34
C SER A 501 -6.36 27.68 -25.03
N VAL A 502 -6.38 27.03 -23.87
CA VAL A 502 -6.22 27.72 -22.58
C VAL A 502 -4.81 28.32 -22.41
N VAL A 503 -3.86 27.95 -23.27
CA VAL A 503 -2.48 28.45 -23.31
C VAL A 503 -2.38 29.82 -23.99
#